data_4f22a1e7ed78de3a9e1f0421b0d26479
#
_entry.id   4f22a1e7ed78de3a9e1f0421b0d26479
#
_cell.length_a   1.000
_cell.length_b   1.000
_cell.length_c   1.000
_cell.angle_alpha   90.00
_cell.angle_beta   90.00
_cell.angle_gamma   90.00
#
_symmetry.space_group_name_H-M   'P 1'
#
loop_
_entity.id
_entity.type
_entity.pdbx_description
1 polymer ?
#
loop_
_entity_poly.entity_id
_entity_poly.type
_entity_poly.pdbx_seq_one_letter_code
_entity_poly.pdbx_strand_id
1 'polypeptide(L)'
;MNMRISSKILLFISAITLLSQSCKKDEAPQEVSYGVNPVTSLPPNAGKSKLKTDQQYVAILHANLFQVALSANQIFEISQCIESIGDKELAREVIISNFMNKSGVIMPSEAEMRADIRKFIIDTYERFLVRKPTEAEITFFTNYIKANPNVTPELVYFSFSLSNEYLYY
;
A
#
# COMPACT_ATOMS: atom_id res chain seq x y z
N MET A 1 13.71 -74.68 5.72
CA MET A 1 12.26 -74.39 5.82
C MET A 1 11.93 -73.29 4.80
N ASN A 2 11.60 -73.63 3.57
CA ASN A 2 11.35 -72.72 2.50
C ASN A 2 9.87 -72.21 2.58
N MET A 3 9.67 -71.03 3.03
CA MET A 3 8.34 -70.42 3.05
C MET A 3 8.01 -69.93 1.64
N ARG A 4 7.06 -70.61 0.97
CA ARG A 4 6.48 -70.17 -0.31
C ARG A 4 5.54 -68.99 -0.01
N ILE A 5 6.01 -67.77 -0.27
CA ILE A 5 5.20 -66.53 -0.17
C ILE A 5 4.14 -66.65 -1.28
N SER A 6 2.86 -66.64 -0.89
CA SER A 6 1.75 -66.72 -1.83
C SER A 6 1.77 -65.51 -2.79
N SER A 7 1.59 -65.77 -4.08
CA SER A 7 1.54 -64.74 -5.15
C SER A 7 0.57 -63.58 -4.84
N LYS A 8 -0.46 -63.82 -4.03
CA LYS A 8 -1.43 -62.81 -3.57
C LYS A 8 -0.83 -61.84 -2.57
N ILE A 9 0.14 -62.29 -1.71
CA ILE A 9 0.84 -61.43 -0.75
C ILE A 9 1.82 -60.51 -1.47
N LEU A 10 2.49 -61.05 -2.53
CA LEU A 10 3.42 -60.23 -3.34
C LEU A 10 2.68 -59.13 -4.10
N LEU A 11 1.47 -59.36 -4.61
CA LEU A 11 0.62 -58.39 -5.26
C LEU A 11 0.11 -57.33 -4.29
N PHE A 12 -0.18 -57.68 -3.05
CA PHE A 12 -0.61 -56.71 -2.02
C PHE A 12 0.52 -55.79 -1.57
N ILE A 13 1.74 -56.28 -1.45
CA ILE A 13 2.91 -55.48 -1.09
C ILE A 13 3.28 -54.52 -2.24
N SER A 14 3.14 -54.96 -3.51
CA SER A 14 3.36 -54.06 -4.68
C SER A 14 2.33 -52.95 -4.79
N ALA A 15 1.08 -53.18 -4.39
CA ALA A 15 0.05 -52.13 -4.40
C ALA A 15 0.25 -51.05 -3.31
N ILE A 16 0.81 -51.43 -2.16
CA ILE A 16 1.07 -50.52 -1.05
C ILE A 16 2.26 -49.58 -1.34
N THR A 17 3.25 -50.04 -2.09
CA THR A 17 4.43 -49.22 -2.45
C THR A 17 4.12 -48.16 -3.52
N LEU A 18 3.04 -48.33 -4.32
CA LEU A 18 2.61 -47.32 -5.31
C LEU A 18 1.82 -46.15 -4.72
N LEU A 19 1.31 -46.28 -3.50
CA LEU A 19 0.52 -45.22 -2.83
C LEU A 19 1.37 -44.24 -2.03
N SER A 20 2.67 -44.47 -1.86
CA SER A 20 3.56 -43.62 -1.05
C SER A 20 4.33 -42.53 -1.84
N GLN A 21 4.05 -42.35 -3.15
CA GLN A 21 4.70 -41.33 -3.97
C GLN A 21 3.88 -40.03 -4.11
N SER A 22 3.04 -39.73 -3.14
CA SER A 22 2.50 -38.36 -3.03
C SER A 22 3.49 -37.47 -2.27
N CYS A 23 4.67 -37.23 -2.85
CA CYS A 23 5.49 -36.11 -2.47
C CYS A 23 4.74 -34.84 -2.87
N LYS A 24 4.07 -34.20 -1.92
CA LYS A 24 3.79 -32.78 -2.03
C LYS A 24 5.15 -32.09 -2.10
N LYS A 25 5.48 -31.57 -3.30
CA LYS A 25 6.51 -30.56 -3.42
C LYS A 25 6.03 -29.39 -2.55
N ASP A 26 6.67 -29.17 -1.41
CA ASP A 26 6.57 -27.91 -0.71
C ASP A 26 7.19 -26.85 -1.65
N GLU A 27 6.36 -26.29 -2.51
CA GLU A 27 6.73 -25.08 -3.22
C GLU A 27 6.90 -24.02 -2.14
N ALA A 28 8.12 -23.56 -1.94
CA ALA A 28 8.40 -22.42 -1.09
C ALA A 28 7.43 -21.29 -1.51
N PRO A 29 6.78 -20.63 -0.56
CA PRO A 29 5.85 -19.55 -0.90
C PRO A 29 6.59 -18.56 -1.79
N GLN A 30 6.16 -18.44 -3.05
CA GLN A 30 6.68 -17.42 -3.94
C GLN A 30 6.34 -16.07 -3.32
N GLU A 31 7.35 -15.33 -2.91
CA GLU A 31 7.19 -13.95 -2.49
C GLU A 31 6.78 -13.13 -3.73
N VAL A 32 5.48 -12.93 -3.88
CA VAL A 32 4.94 -12.12 -4.98
C VAL A 32 5.17 -10.66 -4.62
N SER A 33 6.17 -10.06 -5.22
CA SER A 33 6.36 -8.60 -5.15
C SER A 33 5.41 -7.90 -6.10
N TYR A 34 4.45 -7.15 -5.54
CA TYR A 34 3.52 -6.34 -6.34
C TYR A 34 4.17 -4.98 -6.63
N GLY A 35 4.51 -4.76 -7.88
CA GLY A 35 5.01 -3.46 -8.34
C GLY A 35 3.89 -2.41 -8.42
N VAL A 36 4.26 -1.14 -8.24
CA VAL A 36 3.37 0.00 -8.44
C VAL A 36 3.66 0.58 -9.82
N ASN A 37 2.66 0.60 -10.70
CA ASN A 37 2.78 1.22 -12.00
C ASN A 37 2.68 2.75 -11.89
N PRO A 38 3.53 3.51 -12.59
CA PRO A 38 3.41 4.96 -12.64
C PRO A 38 2.08 5.36 -13.30
N VAL A 39 1.39 6.31 -12.70
CA VAL A 39 0.13 6.87 -13.21
C VAL A 39 0.42 8.24 -13.80
N THR A 40 -0.15 8.54 -14.96
CA THR A 40 -0.04 9.87 -15.57
C THR A 40 -0.90 10.87 -14.79
N SER A 41 -0.27 11.96 -14.35
CA SER A 41 -0.96 13.02 -13.61
C SER A 41 -2.00 13.73 -14.46
N LEU A 42 -3.17 13.95 -13.89
CA LEU A 42 -4.24 14.73 -14.48
C LEU A 42 -3.89 16.24 -14.53
N PRO A 43 -4.54 17.03 -15.40
CA PRO A 43 -4.34 18.46 -15.42
C PRO A 43 -4.80 19.13 -14.11
N PRO A 44 -4.40 20.40 -13.85
CA PRO A 44 -4.92 21.18 -12.73
C PRO A 44 -6.47 21.25 -12.79
N ASN A 45 -7.11 21.24 -11.63
CA ASN A 45 -8.57 21.26 -11.49
C ASN A 45 -9.32 20.06 -12.09
N ALA A 46 -8.65 18.94 -12.36
CA ALA A 46 -9.34 17.72 -12.75
C ALA A 46 -10.29 17.27 -11.63
N GLY A 47 -11.57 17.17 -11.95
CA GLY A 47 -12.59 16.70 -11.02
C GLY A 47 -12.46 15.21 -10.78
N LYS A 48 -12.69 14.79 -9.53
CA LYS A 48 -12.75 13.40 -9.11
C LYS A 48 -14.14 13.13 -8.55
N SER A 49 -14.79 12.07 -8.99
CA SER A 49 -16.18 11.80 -8.61
C SER A 49 -16.41 10.43 -8.00
N LYS A 50 -15.44 9.51 -8.14
CA LYS A 50 -15.58 8.15 -7.67
C LYS A 50 -14.92 7.97 -6.30
N LEU A 51 -15.75 7.71 -5.28
CA LEU A 51 -15.28 7.46 -3.93
C LEU A 51 -14.49 6.14 -3.87
N LYS A 52 -13.34 6.16 -3.20
CA LYS A 52 -12.56 4.96 -2.90
C LYS A 52 -13.28 4.09 -1.88
N THR A 53 -13.24 2.78 -2.06
CA THR A 53 -13.58 1.85 -0.98
C THR A 53 -12.50 1.90 0.11
N ASP A 54 -12.79 1.40 1.32
CA ASP A 54 -11.80 1.37 2.40
C ASP A 54 -10.57 0.54 2.02
N GLN A 55 -10.75 -0.56 1.28
CA GLN A 55 -9.63 -1.35 0.75
C GLN A 55 -8.80 -0.58 -0.27
N GLN A 56 -9.44 0.16 -1.18
CA GLN A 56 -8.74 0.99 -2.16
C GLN A 56 -7.98 2.13 -1.47
N TYR A 57 -8.58 2.75 -0.45
CA TYR A 57 -7.93 3.76 0.35
C TYR A 57 -6.63 3.23 0.98
N VAL A 58 -6.70 2.09 1.67
CA VAL A 58 -5.55 1.44 2.32
C VAL A 58 -4.47 1.07 1.30
N ALA A 59 -4.85 0.45 0.19
CA ALA A 59 -3.91 0.03 -0.85
C ALA A 59 -3.18 1.22 -1.49
N ILE A 60 -3.91 2.27 -1.84
CA ILE A 60 -3.34 3.48 -2.47
C ILE A 60 -2.49 4.25 -1.48
N LEU A 61 -2.94 4.40 -0.22
CA LEU A 61 -2.16 5.07 0.82
C LEU A 61 -0.81 4.38 1.05
N HIS A 62 -0.80 3.05 1.17
CA HIS A 62 0.43 2.31 1.33
C HIS A 62 1.35 2.47 0.11
N ALA A 63 0.80 2.33 -1.11
CA ALA A 63 1.57 2.54 -2.33
C ALA A 63 2.16 3.96 -2.42
N ASN A 64 1.42 4.98 -1.99
CA ASN A 64 1.91 6.35 -1.97
C ASN A 64 3.05 6.54 -0.96
N LEU A 65 3.00 5.90 0.19
CA LEU A 65 4.01 6.06 1.24
C LEU A 65 5.25 5.21 1.02
N PHE A 66 5.11 3.97 0.53
CA PHE A 66 6.19 2.99 0.46
C PHE A 66 6.65 2.66 -0.97
N GLN A 67 5.89 3.06 -2.01
CA GLN A 67 6.11 2.68 -3.41
C GLN A 67 6.11 1.16 -3.64
N VAL A 68 5.46 0.42 -2.74
CA VAL A 68 5.26 -1.04 -2.78
C VAL A 68 3.79 -1.32 -2.51
N ALA A 69 3.22 -2.30 -3.20
CA ALA A 69 1.84 -2.72 -2.96
C ALA A 69 1.74 -3.71 -1.78
N LEU A 70 0.63 -3.62 -1.06
CA LEU A 70 0.24 -4.63 -0.07
C LEU A 70 -0.31 -5.88 -0.75
N SER A 71 -0.18 -7.02 -0.11
CA SER A 71 -0.91 -8.23 -0.49
C SER A 71 -2.42 -8.06 -0.23
N ALA A 72 -3.25 -8.86 -0.90
CA ALA A 72 -4.70 -8.83 -0.72
C ALA A 72 -5.13 -9.07 0.74
N ASN A 73 -4.46 -9.99 1.44
CA ASN A 73 -4.74 -10.28 2.85
C ASN A 73 -4.43 -9.07 3.75
N GLN A 74 -3.28 -8.42 3.55
CA GLN A 74 -2.93 -7.23 4.32
C GLN A 74 -3.89 -6.07 4.08
N ILE A 75 -4.32 -5.86 2.83
CA ILE A 75 -5.33 -4.85 2.49
C ILE A 75 -6.63 -5.13 3.25
N PHE A 76 -7.09 -6.39 3.21
CA PHE A 76 -8.31 -6.81 3.91
C PHE A 76 -8.20 -6.58 5.42
N GLU A 77 -7.16 -7.08 6.06
CA GLU A 77 -6.94 -6.95 7.51
C GLU A 77 -6.90 -5.49 7.97
N ILE A 78 -6.19 -4.63 7.24
CA ILE A 78 -6.09 -3.20 7.59
C ILE A 78 -7.42 -2.48 7.33
N SER A 79 -8.15 -2.80 6.26
CA SER A 79 -9.45 -2.17 5.98
C SER A 79 -10.51 -2.49 7.02
N GLN A 80 -10.42 -3.66 7.68
CA GLN A 80 -11.30 -4.01 8.81
C GLN A 80 -11.20 -3.00 9.96
N CYS A 81 -10.05 -2.37 10.15
CA CYS A 81 -9.90 -1.30 11.12
C CYS A 81 -10.83 -0.11 10.81
N ILE A 82 -10.92 0.30 9.54
CA ILE A 82 -11.82 1.37 9.10
C ILE A 82 -13.28 0.92 9.25
N GLU A 83 -13.60 -0.31 8.90
CA GLU A 83 -14.97 -0.84 8.96
C GLU A 83 -15.47 -0.98 10.40
N SER A 84 -14.60 -1.34 11.34
CA SER A 84 -14.95 -1.59 12.74
C SER A 84 -15.13 -0.31 13.57
N ILE A 85 -14.56 0.82 13.15
CA ILE A 85 -14.64 2.10 13.87
C ILE A 85 -15.77 2.95 13.27
N GLY A 86 -16.69 3.44 14.11
CA GLY A 86 -17.81 4.28 13.66
C GLY A 86 -17.35 5.61 13.08
N ASP A 87 -16.29 6.21 13.65
CA ASP A 87 -15.64 7.40 13.14
C ASP A 87 -14.59 7.03 12.09
N LYS A 88 -14.96 7.16 10.82
CA LYS A 88 -14.10 6.81 9.69
C LYS A 88 -12.90 7.73 9.53
N GLU A 89 -13.02 8.99 9.93
CA GLU A 89 -11.92 9.95 9.90
C GLU A 89 -10.85 9.56 10.91
N LEU A 90 -11.24 9.32 12.16
CA LEU A 90 -10.34 8.83 13.20
C LEU A 90 -9.66 7.51 12.79
N ALA A 91 -10.40 6.57 12.20
CA ALA A 91 -9.82 5.31 11.73
C ALA A 91 -8.71 5.52 10.69
N ARG A 92 -8.93 6.46 9.74
CA ARG A 92 -7.92 6.81 8.73
C ARG A 92 -6.71 7.49 9.35
N GLU A 93 -6.91 8.42 10.29
CA GLU A 93 -5.80 9.05 11.04
C GLU A 93 -4.91 8.01 11.72
N VAL A 94 -5.51 7.04 12.39
CA VAL A 94 -4.78 5.95 13.05
C VAL A 94 -3.97 5.13 12.05
N ILE A 95 -4.53 4.80 10.88
CA ILE A 95 -3.84 4.04 9.85
C ILE A 95 -2.70 4.85 9.25
N ILE A 96 -2.91 6.14 8.92
CA ILE A 96 -1.87 7.03 8.38
C ILE A 96 -0.73 7.13 9.38
N SER A 97 -1.02 7.44 10.64
CA SER A 97 -0.03 7.54 11.71
C SER A 97 0.76 6.24 11.88
N ASN A 98 0.07 5.09 11.85
CA ASN A 98 0.71 3.79 11.94
C ASN A 98 1.67 3.53 10.76
N PHE A 99 1.26 3.87 9.53
CA PHE A 99 2.11 3.72 8.36
C PHE A 99 3.31 4.66 8.41
N MET A 100 3.13 5.92 8.76
CA MET A 100 4.22 6.91 8.83
C MET A 100 5.27 6.58 9.89
N ASN A 101 4.89 5.86 10.94
CA ASN A 101 5.81 5.40 11.98
C ASN A 101 6.57 4.11 11.60
N LYS A 102 6.28 3.50 10.45
CA LYS A 102 7.01 2.32 9.98
C LYS A 102 8.30 2.70 9.25
N SER A 103 9.30 1.83 9.34
CA SER A 103 10.50 1.94 8.51
C SER A 103 10.15 1.73 7.03
N GLY A 104 10.87 2.42 6.14
CA GLY A 104 10.69 2.27 4.69
C GLY A 104 9.73 3.26 4.04
N VAL A 105 9.16 4.20 4.79
CA VAL A 105 8.41 5.32 4.19
C VAL A 105 9.35 6.15 3.32
N ILE A 106 8.94 6.37 2.07
CA ILE A 106 9.69 7.18 1.12
C ILE A 106 9.18 8.62 1.20
N MET A 107 9.96 9.46 1.85
CA MET A 107 9.62 10.86 2.10
C MET A 107 10.90 11.70 2.04
N PRO A 108 10.87 12.92 1.45
CA PRO A 108 12.01 13.80 1.47
C PRO A 108 12.30 14.28 2.91
N SER A 109 13.53 14.63 3.16
CA SER A 109 13.90 15.32 4.39
C SER A 109 13.34 16.75 4.43
N GLU A 110 13.27 17.35 5.61
CA GLU A 110 12.85 18.75 5.75
C GLU A 110 13.79 19.69 4.96
N ALA A 111 15.08 19.40 4.95
CA ALA A 111 16.06 20.17 4.20
C ALA A 111 15.80 20.15 2.70
N GLU A 112 15.48 18.97 2.14
CA GLU A 112 15.12 18.81 0.72
C GLU A 112 13.81 19.52 0.39
N MET A 113 12.79 19.40 1.23
CA MET A 113 11.54 20.14 1.07
C MET A 113 11.77 21.66 1.01
N ARG A 114 12.57 22.19 1.95
CA ARG A 114 12.82 23.64 2.04
C ARG A 114 13.76 24.14 0.95
N ALA A 115 14.63 23.31 0.41
CA ALA A 115 15.50 23.67 -0.71
C ALA A 115 14.70 23.96 -2.00
N ASP A 116 13.64 23.23 -2.27
CA ASP A 116 12.73 23.48 -3.40
C ASP A 116 11.26 23.16 -3.03
N ILE A 117 10.65 24.11 -2.32
CA ILE A 117 9.26 23.99 -1.86
C ILE A 117 8.30 23.81 -3.06
N ARG A 118 8.54 24.50 -4.18
CA ARG A 118 7.69 24.40 -5.36
C ARG A 118 7.67 22.98 -5.91
N LYS A 119 8.84 22.39 -6.08
CA LYS A 119 8.97 21.01 -6.54
C LYS A 119 8.30 20.04 -5.57
N PHE A 120 8.57 20.19 -4.29
CA PHE A 120 7.96 19.36 -3.24
C PHE A 120 6.42 19.39 -3.31
N ILE A 121 5.82 20.55 -3.51
CA ILE A 121 4.35 20.68 -3.64
C ILE A 121 3.86 19.97 -4.90
N ILE A 122 4.51 20.16 -6.04
CA ILE A 122 4.13 19.50 -7.30
C ILE A 122 4.20 17.98 -7.13
N ASP A 123 5.30 17.45 -6.63
CA ASP A 123 5.52 16.03 -6.40
C ASP A 123 4.47 15.46 -5.42
N THR A 124 4.10 16.22 -4.37
CA THR A 124 3.08 15.81 -3.40
C THR A 124 1.69 15.72 -4.03
N TYR A 125 1.29 16.70 -4.84
CA TYR A 125 0.03 16.67 -5.56
C TYR A 125 -0.05 15.50 -6.54
N GLU A 126 1.00 15.28 -7.32
CA GLU A 126 1.07 14.17 -8.26
C GLU A 126 1.03 12.82 -7.55
N ARG A 127 1.72 12.69 -6.43
CA ARG A 127 1.80 11.46 -5.66
C ARG A 127 0.49 11.10 -4.94
N PHE A 128 -0.14 12.05 -4.28
CA PHE A 128 -1.34 11.79 -3.46
C PHE A 128 -2.62 12.04 -4.21
N LEU A 129 -2.67 13.08 -5.02
CA LEU A 129 -3.90 13.50 -5.70
C LEU A 129 -3.91 13.15 -7.20
N VAL A 130 -2.81 12.61 -7.74
CA VAL A 130 -2.71 12.17 -9.15
C VAL A 130 -3.10 13.30 -10.12
N ARG A 131 -2.87 14.55 -9.74
CA ARG A 131 -3.06 15.72 -10.60
C ARG A 131 -1.99 16.77 -10.36
N LYS A 132 -1.83 17.68 -11.29
CA LYS A 132 -0.98 18.85 -11.09
C LYS A 132 -1.68 19.87 -10.19
N PRO A 133 -0.94 20.57 -9.32
CA PRO A 133 -1.49 21.71 -8.58
C PRO A 133 -1.72 22.90 -9.52
N THR A 134 -2.65 23.77 -9.13
CA THR A 134 -2.80 25.10 -9.72
C THR A 134 -1.72 26.04 -9.18
N GLU A 135 -1.47 27.15 -9.87
CA GLU A 135 -0.53 28.19 -9.36
C GLU A 135 -1.00 28.81 -8.04
N ALA A 136 -2.31 28.88 -7.82
CA ALA A 136 -2.86 29.37 -6.55
C ALA A 136 -2.53 28.41 -5.39
N GLU A 137 -2.67 27.09 -5.60
CA GLU A 137 -2.29 26.06 -4.61
C GLU A 137 -0.79 26.07 -4.33
N ILE A 138 0.04 26.17 -5.36
CA ILE A 138 1.50 26.28 -5.21
C ILE A 138 1.86 27.50 -4.38
N THR A 139 1.27 28.63 -4.70
CA THR A 139 1.52 29.90 -3.98
C THR A 139 1.09 29.80 -2.52
N PHE A 140 -0.10 29.25 -2.27
CA PHE A 140 -0.62 29.06 -0.91
C PHE A 140 0.32 28.20 -0.07
N PHE A 141 0.65 27.00 -0.53
CA PHE A 141 1.51 26.07 0.23
C PHE A 141 2.95 26.60 0.37
N THR A 142 3.47 27.25 -0.69
CA THR A 142 4.81 27.87 -0.61
C THR A 142 4.87 28.93 0.49
N ASN A 143 3.88 29.81 0.56
CA ASN A 143 3.82 30.85 1.58
C ASN A 143 3.60 30.24 2.97
N TYR A 144 2.73 29.23 3.08
CA TYR A 144 2.45 28.54 4.32
C TYR A 144 3.70 27.86 4.89
N ILE A 145 4.43 27.08 4.09
CA ILE A 145 5.66 26.40 4.51
C ILE A 145 6.75 27.40 4.90
N LYS A 146 6.90 28.50 4.14
CA LYS A 146 7.88 29.57 4.47
C LYS A 146 7.57 30.28 5.77
N ALA A 147 6.30 30.53 6.04
CA ALA A 147 5.86 31.23 7.24
C ALA A 147 5.87 30.38 8.52
N ASN A 148 5.85 29.05 8.35
CA ASN A 148 5.74 28.08 9.45
C ASN A 148 6.95 27.13 9.49
N PRO A 149 8.00 27.46 10.28
CA PRO A 149 9.21 26.65 10.35
C PRO A 149 8.99 25.22 10.91
N ASN A 150 7.90 24.99 11.62
CA ASN A 150 7.58 23.68 12.19
C ASN A 150 6.82 22.74 11.22
N VAL A 151 6.53 23.18 10.00
CA VAL A 151 5.92 22.34 8.98
C VAL A 151 6.96 21.37 8.43
N THR A 152 6.69 20.10 8.59
CA THR A 152 7.53 18.98 8.10
C THR A 152 6.89 18.32 6.88
N PRO A 153 7.66 17.59 6.05
CA PRO A 153 7.11 16.78 4.96
C PRO A 153 6.06 15.76 5.45
N GLU A 154 6.29 15.19 6.63
CA GLU A 154 5.36 14.25 7.26
C GLU A 154 3.99 14.89 7.52
N LEU A 155 3.98 16.10 8.11
CA LEU A 155 2.74 16.83 8.36
C LEU A 155 1.98 17.14 7.07
N VAL A 156 2.70 17.49 6.00
CA VAL A 156 2.10 17.75 4.69
C VAL A 156 1.50 16.46 4.12
N TYR A 157 2.24 15.34 4.11
CA TYR A 157 1.74 14.05 3.62
C TYR A 157 0.53 13.57 4.42
N PHE A 158 0.56 13.73 5.75
CA PHE A 158 -0.56 13.43 6.63
C PHE A 158 -1.81 14.23 6.23
N SER A 159 -1.67 15.55 6.07
CA SER A 159 -2.77 16.44 5.69
C SER A 159 -3.35 16.10 4.30
N PHE A 160 -2.49 15.76 3.33
CA PHE A 160 -2.95 15.34 2.00
C PHE A 160 -3.72 14.03 2.06
N SER A 161 -3.25 13.07 2.84
CA SER A 161 -3.89 11.76 3.00
C SER A 161 -5.27 11.83 3.67
N LEU A 162 -5.51 12.86 4.50
CA LEU A 162 -6.81 13.12 5.15
C LEU A 162 -7.71 14.04 4.34
N SER A 163 -7.21 14.66 3.27
CA SER A 163 -8.02 15.60 2.51
C SER A 163 -9.24 14.92 1.87
N ASN A 164 -10.34 15.66 1.77
CA ASN A 164 -11.54 15.16 1.10
C ASN A 164 -11.26 14.73 -0.34
N GLU A 165 -10.40 15.46 -1.06
CA GLU A 165 -10.02 15.10 -2.42
C GLU A 165 -9.32 13.73 -2.49
N TYR A 166 -8.53 13.39 -1.48
CA TYR A 166 -7.84 12.10 -1.44
C TYR A 166 -8.80 10.90 -1.34
N LEU A 167 -10.00 11.10 -0.86
CA LEU A 167 -11.03 10.05 -0.79
C LEU A 167 -11.57 9.65 -2.17
N TYR A 168 -11.34 10.45 -3.19
CA TYR A 168 -11.85 10.22 -4.55
C TYR A 168 -10.73 9.96 -5.57
N TYR A 169 -11.11 9.36 -6.72
CA TYR A 169 -10.27 9.16 -7.91
C TYR A 169 -11.10 9.22 -9.21
#